data_2dac65410450201910ee974d91f60ba2
#
_entry.id   2dac65410450201910ee974d91f60ba2
#
_cell.length_a   1.000
_cell.length_b   1.000
_cell.length_c   1.000
_cell.angle_alpha   90.00
_cell.angle_beta   90.00
_cell.angle_gamma   90.00
#
_symmetry.space_group_name_H-M   'P 1'
#
loop_
_entity.id
_entity.type
_entity.pdbx_description
1 polymer ?
#
loop_
_entity_poly.entity_id
_entity_poly.type
_entity_poly.pdbx_seq_one_letter_code
_entity_poly.pdbx_strand_id
1 'polypeptide(L)'
;NHIDIEDNNVNIPKGDLKKNEVEKYCKNYEEKIEKLGGIDFQLLGIGRTGHIGFNEPGSSRNSRTRLIKLDYLTREDASKAFGGIYNVPKTAITMGVSTILKAKRVVLLAWGENKKDVVFKSIESEITQNITASFLQKHKNTTFVLDKGSSSQLTRIESPWLVDGNVKWDLDSKTRAVTWLCMKTNKSILRLSLRDYIQNHLSDLAANQSTHDLNIEIFNRVQRTITGWPGGKPNSDDTYRPERAKPDKKKV
;
A
#
# COMPACT_ATOMS: atom_id res chain seq x y z
N ASN A 1 28.46 14.20 8.98
CA ASN A 1 27.53 14.58 10.05
C ASN A 1 26.65 15.72 9.52
N HIS A 2 25.32 15.49 9.49
CA HIS A 2 24.34 16.44 8.97
C HIS A 2 23.42 17.00 10.07
N ILE A 3 23.67 16.60 11.32
CA ILE A 3 22.94 17.02 12.52
C ILE A 3 23.92 17.24 13.66
N ASP A 4 23.53 18.03 14.65
CA ASP A 4 24.32 18.46 15.81
C ASP A 4 24.17 17.56 17.04
N ILE A 5 23.84 16.27 16.84
CA ILE A 5 23.73 15.28 17.89
C ILE A 5 25.15 14.88 18.40
N GLU A 6 25.33 14.86 19.69
CA GLU A 6 26.57 14.33 20.30
C GLU A 6 26.69 12.82 20.06
N ASP A 7 27.91 12.33 19.77
CA ASP A 7 28.16 10.91 19.44
C ASP A 7 27.71 9.96 20.56
N ASN A 8 27.80 10.36 21.82
CA ASN A 8 27.34 9.59 22.98
C ASN A 8 25.83 9.32 23.00
N ASN A 9 25.07 10.13 22.25
CA ASN A 9 23.62 10.01 22.11
C ASN A 9 23.20 9.16 20.87
N VAL A 10 24.20 8.74 20.06
CA VAL A 10 23.96 7.85 18.92
C VAL A 10 24.04 6.40 19.35
N ASN A 11 22.95 5.65 19.17
CA ASN A 11 22.81 4.27 19.64
C ASN A 11 22.45 3.33 18.50
N ILE A 12 23.43 2.95 17.69
CA ILE A 12 23.25 2.00 16.58
C ILE A 12 23.60 0.59 17.08
N PRO A 13 22.74 -0.42 16.84
CA PRO A 13 23.09 -1.81 17.18
C PRO A 13 24.37 -2.26 16.45
N LYS A 14 25.27 -2.91 17.18
CA LYS A 14 26.52 -3.42 16.64
C LYS A 14 26.26 -4.62 15.72
N GLY A 15 26.81 -4.61 14.52
CA GLY A 15 26.66 -5.68 13.54
C GLY A 15 27.78 -6.75 13.55
N ASP A 16 28.84 -6.55 14.31
CA ASP A 16 30.09 -7.35 14.35
C ASP A 16 30.25 -8.20 15.61
N LEU A 17 29.18 -8.41 16.37
CA LEU A 17 29.18 -9.17 17.60
C LEU A 17 29.40 -10.67 17.36
N LYS A 18 30.11 -11.33 18.27
CA LYS A 18 30.19 -12.78 18.32
C LYS A 18 28.83 -13.36 18.73
N LYS A 19 28.48 -14.52 18.18
CA LYS A 19 27.16 -15.14 18.38
C LYS A 19 26.75 -15.30 19.85
N ASN A 20 27.70 -15.61 20.73
CA ASN A 20 27.50 -15.77 22.18
C ASN A 20 27.29 -14.44 22.93
N GLU A 21 27.58 -13.30 22.30
CA GLU A 21 27.43 -11.97 22.91
C GLU A 21 26.08 -11.31 22.53
N VAL A 22 25.48 -11.76 21.44
CA VAL A 22 24.30 -11.09 20.83
C VAL A 22 23.13 -11.01 21.80
N GLU A 23 22.78 -12.08 22.47
CA GLU A 23 21.61 -12.12 23.37
C GLU A 23 21.78 -11.12 24.53
N LYS A 24 22.90 -11.13 25.19
CA LYS A 24 23.24 -10.18 26.27
C LYS A 24 23.22 -8.75 25.74
N TYR A 25 23.81 -8.52 24.58
CA TYR A 25 23.81 -7.21 23.94
C TYR A 25 22.41 -6.69 23.64
N CYS A 26 21.56 -7.51 23.03
CA CYS A 26 20.17 -7.14 22.72
C CYS A 26 19.36 -6.83 23.97
N LYS A 27 19.57 -7.60 25.06
CA LYS A 27 18.95 -7.33 26.36
C LYS A 27 19.41 -5.98 26.92
N ASN A 28 20.69 -5.71 26.91
CA ASN A 28 21.24 -4.43 27.39
C ASN A 28 20.74 -3.24 26.54
N TYR A 29 20.57 -3.44 25.22
CA TYR A 29 20.04 -2.43 24.33
C TYR A 29 18.61 -2.05 24.71
N GLU A 30 17.75 -3.04 24.97
CA GLU A 30 16.39 -2.83 25.45
C GLU A 30 16.34 -2.15 26.83
N GLU A 31 17.17 -2.59 27.76
CA GLU A 31 17.30 -1.96 29.10
C GLU A 31 17.75 -0.49 28.99
N LYS A 32 18.64 -0.18 28.04
CA LYS A 32 19.04 1.21 27.76
C LYS A 32 17.86 2.05 27.27
N ILE A 33 17.06 1.52 26.34
CA ILE A 33 15.84 2.21 25.86
C ILE A 33 14.91 2.50 27.06
N GLU A 34 14.69 1.50 27.91
CA GLU A 34 13.80 1.65 29.09
C GLU A 34 14.32 2.68 30.09
N LYS A 35 15.62 2.66 30.36
CA LYS A 35 16.29 3.64 31.27
C LYS A 35 16.22 5.07 30.75
N LEU A 36 16.21 5.26 29.42
CA LEU A 36 16.08 6.56 28.78
C LEU A 36 14.59 7.03 28.68
N GLY A 37 13.63 6.30 29.23
CA GLY A 37 12.21 6.65 29.22
C GLY A 37 11.45 6.15 28.01
N GLY A 38 12.04 5.23 27.24
CA GLY A 38 11.43 4.65 26.05
C GLY A 38 11.74 5.41 24.76
N ILE A 39 10.92 5.21 23.75
CA ILE A 39 11.05 5.83 22.43
C ILE A 39 9.92 6.85 22.24
N ASP A 40 10.26 8.12 22.12
CA ASP A 40 9.27 9.18 21.88
C ASP A 40 8.76 9.14 20.44
N PHE A 41 9.66 8.92 19.47
CA PHE A 41 9.34 8.95 18.06
C PHE A 41 10.06 7.80 17.33
N GLN A 42 9.28 6.96 16.65
CA GLN A 42 9.76 5.86 15.82
C GLN A 42 9.47 6.14 14.36
N LEU A 43 10.51 6.33 13.56
CA LEU A 43 10.39 6.43 12.10
C LEU A 43 10.63 5.05 11.49
N LEU A 44 9.77 4.66 10.55
CA LEU A 44 9.80 3.36 9.87
C LEU A 44 9.67 3.53 8.36
N GLY A 45 10.31 2.64 7.62
CA GLY A 45 9.93 2.27 6.26
C GLY A 45 9.15 0.96 6.26
N ILE A 46 8.71 0.50 5.09
CA ILE A 46 8.07 -0.80 4.90
C ILE A 46 8.78 -1.60 3.81
N GLY A 47 9.14 -2.84 4.12
CA GLY A 47 9.71 -3.77 3.14
C GLY A 47 8.67 -4.33 2.16
N ARG A 48 9.10 -4.96 1.08
CA ARG A 48 8.21 -5.64 0.10
C ARG A 48 7.34 -6.72 0.75
N THR A 49 7.84 -7.37 1.78
CA THR A 49 7.14 -8.41 2.54
C THR A 49 6.23 -7.87 3.64
N GLY A 50 6.16 -6.55 3.81
CA GLY A 50 5.38 -5.92 4.88
C GLY A 50 6.09 -5.88 6.22
N HIS A 51 7.40 -6.08 6.25
CA HIS A 51 8.20 -5.99 7.46
C HIS A 51 8.45 -4.52 7.86
N ILE A 52 8.55 -4.29 9.17
CA ILE A 52 9.01 -3.05 9.79
C ILE A 52 10.32 -3.30 10.59
N GLY A 53 11.31 -2.43 10.41
CA GLY A 53 12.69 -2.79 10.74
C GLY A 53 13.10 -4.01 9.93
N PHE A 54 13.73 -5.01 10.57
CA PHE A 54 13.91 -6.32 9.95
C PHE A 54 13.03 -7.40 10.61
N ASN A 55 11.83 -7.03 11.07
CA ASN A 55 10.86 -7.99 11.56
C ASN A 55 10.17 -8.70 10.40
N GLU A 56 10.86 -9.67 9.81
CA GLU A 56 10.41 -10.46 8.67
C GLU A 56 9.08 -11.20 8.97
N PRO A 57 8.36 -11.66 7.93
CA PRO A 57 7.16 -12.48 8.09
C PRO A 57 7.33 -13.62 9.10
N GLY A 58 6.36 -13.80 9.99
CA GLY A 58 6.42 -14.74 11.10
C GLY A 58 6.96 -14.14 12.41
N SER A 59 7.44 -12.87 12.41
CA SER A 59 7.86 -12.21 13.64
C SER A 59 6.69 -11.98 14.59
N SER A 60 6.82 -12.44 15.83
CA SER A 60 5.81 -12.24 16.86
C SER A 60 5.61 -10.77 17.22
N ARG A 61 4.36 -10.39 17.51
CA ARG A 61 4.02 -9.08 18.08
C ARG A 61 4.78 -8.79 19.38
N ASN A 62 5.13 -9.83 20.14
CA ASN A 62 5.81 -9.70 21.42
C ASN A 62 7.34 -9.72 21.28
N SER A 63 7.88 -9.79 20.07
CA SER A 63 9.31 -9.83 19.84
C SER A 63 10.00 -8.57 20.33
N ARG A 64 11.16 -8.75 20.97
CA ARG A 64 12.06 -7.69 21.41
C ARG A 64 13.27 -7.64 20.47
N THR A 65 14.21 -6.75 20.74
CA THR A 65 15.46 -6.64 19.99
C THR A 65 16.20 -7.98 19.98
N ARG A 66 16.57 -8.46 18.79
CA ARG A 66 17.16 -9.79 18.62
C ARG A 66 17.92 -9.91 17.30
N LEU A 67 18.73 -10.95 17.20
CA LEU A 67 19.26 -11.41 15.91
C LEU A 67 18.14 -12.11 15.13
N ILE A 68 18.06 -11.77 13.84
CA ILE A 68 17.13 -12.43 12.91
C ILE A 68 17.88 -12.90 11.65
N LYS A 69 17.31 -13.85 10.93
CA LYS A 69 17.72 -14.21 9.58
C LYS A 69 16.94 -13.35 8.58
N LEU A 70 17.67 -12.67 7.70
CA LEU A 70 17.05 -11.86 6.64
C LEU A 70 16.41 -12.74 5.58
N ASP A 71 15.20 -12.38 5.16
CA ASP A 71 14.52 -12.98 4.01
C ASP A 71 15.32 -12.78 2.72
N TYR A 72 15.13 -13.68 1.76
CA TYR A 72 15.79 -13.58 0.46
C TYR A 72 15.46 -12.27 -0.24
N LEU A 73 14.18 -11.87 -0.26
CA LEU A 73 13.74 -10.63 -0.91
C LEU A 73 14.34 -9.39 -0.27
N THR A 74 14.48 -9.37 1.07
CA THR A 74 15.14 -8.28 1.79
C THR A 74 16.61 -8.17 1.40
N ARG A 75 17.30 -9.31 1.26
CA ARG A 75 18.68 -9.34 0.81
C ARG A 75 18.83 -8.95 -0.66
N GLU A 76 17.89 -9.37 -1.50
CA GLU A 76 17.82 -8.99 -2.91
C GLU A 76 17.68 -7.48 -3.07
N ASP A 77 16.78 -6.85 -2.33
CA ASP A 77 16.59 -5.38 -2.34
C ASP A 77 17.86 -4.63 -1.93
N ALA A 78 18.62 -5.16 -0.99
CA ALA A 78 19.88 -4.58 -0.54
C ALA A 78 21.07 -4.87 -1.46
N SER A 79 20.96 -5.83 -2.38
CA SER A 79 22.08 -6.39 -3.15
C SER A 79 22.88 -5.33 -3.91
N LYS A 80 22.22 -4.34 -4.49
CA LYS A 80 22.88 -3.25 -5.22
C LYS A 80 23.83 -2.43 -4.32
N ALA A 81 23.39 -2.13 -3.10
CA ALA A 81 24.17 -1.34 -2.15
C ALA A 81 25.41 -2.11 -1.63
N PHE A 82 25.34 -3.45 -1.64
CA PHE A 82 26.42 -4.34 -1.19
C PHE A 82 27.28 -4.88 -2.35
N GLY A 83 27.06 -4.44 -3.59
CA GLY A 83 27.81 -4.94 -4.75
C GLY A 83 27.52 -6.40 -5.08
N GLY A 84 26.33 -6.91 -4.74
CA GLY A 84 25.84 -8.24 -5.04
C GLY A 84 25.20 -8.96 -3.84
N ILE A 85 24.27 -9.88 -4.12
CA ILE A 85 23.49 -10.58 -3.09
C ILE A 85 24.34 -11.43 -2.13
N TYR A 86 25.48 -11.95 -2.59
CA TYR A 86 26.38 -12.75 -1.78
C TYR A 86 27.12 -11.95 -0.73
N ASN A 87 27.26 -10.64 -0.93
CA ASN A 87 27.89 -9.71 -0.01
C ASN A 87 26.91 -9.18 1.05
N VAL A 88 25.60 -9.38 0.84
CA VAL A 88 24.58 -8.96 1.82
C VAL A 88 24.62 -9.89 3.02
N PRO A 89 24.72 -9.37 4.26
CA PRO A 89 24.64 -10.18 5.46
C PRO A 89 23.40 -11.09 5.48
N LYS A 90 23.55 -12.29 6.02
CA LYS A 90 22.45 -13.25 6.15
C LYS A 90 21.60 -13.01 7.40
N THR A 91 22.15 -12.29 8.36
CA THR A 91 21.54 -12.00 9.65
C THR A 91 21.68 -10.52 9.99
N ALA A 92 20.77 -10.00 10.81
CA ALA A 92 20.83 -8.65 11.33
C ALA A 92 20.28 -8.60 12.76
N ILE A 93 20.71 -7.61 13.55
CA ILE A 93 20.04 -7.27 14.79
C ILE A 93 18.95 -6.25 14.47
N THR A 94 17.75 -6.51 14.94
CA THR A 94 16.60 -5.62 14.74
C THR A 94 15.89 -5.35 16.04
N MET A 95 15.42 -4.13 16.23
CA MET A 95 14.43 -3.79 17.24
C MET A 95 13.16 -4.60 16.99
N GLY A 96 12.63 -5.24 18.02
CA GLY A 96 11.47 -6.10 17.90
C GLY A 96 10.16 -5.34 17.72
N VAL A 97 9.11 -6.04 17.27
CA VAL A 97 7.77 -5.45 17.07
C VAL A 97 7.23 -4.85 18.38
N SER A 98 7.37 -5.55 19.51
CA SER A 98 6.94 -5.05 20.83
C SER A 98 7.64 -3.74 21.21
N THR A 99 8.93 -3.64 20.93
CA THR A 99 9.71 -2.43 21.21
C THR A 99 9.26 -1.26 20.37
N ILE A 100 9.01 -1.50 19.07
CA ILE A 100 8.46 -0.50 18.16
C ILE A 100 7.07 -0.03 18.62
N LEU A 101 6.19 -0.97 19.01
CA LEU A 101 4.82 -0.67 19.44
C LEU A 101 4.75 0.05 20.80
N LYS A 102 5.82 0.08 21.58
CA LYS A 102 5.92 0.85 22.82
C LYS A 102 6.29 2.32 22.57
N ALA A 103 6.67 2.71 21.37
CA ALA A 103 6.99 4.10 21.06
C ALA A 103 5.76 4.99 21.28
N LYS A 104 5.96 6.23 21.72
CA LYS A 104 4.86 7.18 21.96
C LYS A 104 4.18 7.60 20.64
N ARG A 105 4.97 7.72 19.58
CA ARG A 105 4.53 8.03 18.22
C ARG A 105 5.28 7.20 17.19
N VAL A 106 4.57 6.63 16.25
CA VAL A 106 5.14 5.91 15.10
C VAL A 106 4.78 6.62 13.81
N VAL A 107 5.74 6.83 12.94
CA VAL A 107 5.52 7.31 11.57
C VAL A 107 6.11 6.30 10.61
N LEU A 108 5.27 5.75 9.74
CA LEU A 108 5.70 4.85 8.67
C LEU A 108 5.64 5.58 7.33
N LEU A 109 6.73 5.51 6.59
CA LEU A 109 6.90 6.14 5.29
C LEU A 109 6.87 5.07 4.19
N ALA A 110 6.07 5.29 3.12
CA ALA A 110 6.09 4.42 1.95
C ALA A 110 5.84 5.21 0.66
N TRP A 111 6.66 4.96 -0.36
CA TRP A 111 6.57 5.61 -1.66
C TRP A 111 6.62 4.61 -2.80
N GLY A 112 5.95 4.99 -3.88
CA GLY A 112 5.93 4.27 -5.14
C GLY A 112 4.85 3.21 -5.24
N GLU A 113 4.41 2.97 -6.48
CA GLU A 113 3.31 2.06 -6.78
C GLU A 113 3.60 0.60 -6.39
N ASN A 114 4.88 0.21 -6.38
CA ASN A 114 5.30 -1.12 -5.93
C ASN A 114 5.04 -1.40 -4.44
N LYS A 115 4.61 -0.40 -3.67
CA LYS A 115 4.23 -0.53 -2.26
C LYS A 115 2.72 -0.62 -2.03
N LYS A 116 1.88 -0.40 -3.06
CA LYS A 116 0.43 -0.32 -2.91
C LYS A 116 -0.20 -1.53 -2.22
N ASP A 117 0.18 -2.75 -2.63
CA ASP A 117 -0.38 -3.99 -2.07
C ASP A 117 0.00 -4.18 -0.60
N VAL A 118 1.26 -3.92 -0.26
CA VAL A 118 1.74 -4.10 1.12
C VAL A 118 1.22 -2.99 2.03
N VAL A 119 1.02 -1.78 1.53
CA VAL A 119 0.39 -0.67 2.25
C VAL A 119 -1.07 -1.00 2.53
N PHE A 120 -1.84 -1.44 1.51
CA PHE A 120 -3.22 -1.89 1.70
C PHE A 120 -3.32 -3.00 2.76
N LYS A 121 -2.49 -4.05 2.65
CA LYS A 121 -2.47 -5.16 3.62
C LYS A 121 -2.11 -4.69 5.03
N SER A 122 -1.26 -3.67 5.16
CA SER A 122 -0.84 -3.16 6.46
C SER A 122 -1.88 -2.30 7.15
N ILE A 123 -2.76 -1.62 6.39
CA ILE A 123 -3.70 -0.63 6.92
C ILE A 123 -5.12 -1.18 6.99
N GLU A 124 -5.58 -1.90 5.97
CA GLU A 124 -6.99 -2.27 5.80
C GLU A 124 -7.27 -3.79 5.86
N SER A 125 -6.22 -4.64 5.79
CA SER A 125 -6.41 -6.09 5.92
C SER A 125 -6.29 -6.55 7.37
N GLU A 126 -6.49 -7.86 7.60
CA GLU A 126 -6.36 -8.47 8.91
C GLU A 126 -4.95 -8.31 9.50
N ILE A 127 -4.90 -8.14 10.81
CA ILE A 127 -3.63 -8.07 11.54
C ILE A 127 -3.01 -9.46 11.60
N THR A 128 -1.82 -9.59 11.02
CA THR A 128 -1.12 -10.88 10.93
C THR A 128 0.39 -10.72 11.09
N GLN A 129 1.05 -11.74 11.63
CA GLN A 129 2.51 -11.78 11.67
C GLN A 129 3.16 -11.98 10.28
N ASN A 130 2.40 -12.34 9.26
CA ASN A 130 2.90 -12.40 7.89
C ASN A 130 3.10 -11.01 7.26
N ILE A 131 2.44 -10.00 7.81
CA ILE A 131 2.59 -8.58 7.47
C ILE A 131 2.82 -7.83 8.79
N THR A 132 4.06 -7.74 9.25
CA THR A 132 4.33 -7.20 10.59
C THR A 132 3.98 -5.72 10.74
N ALA A 133 3.96 -4.96 9.64
CA ALA A 133 3.43 -3.59 9.62
C ALA A 133 1.94 -3.52 10.00
N SER A 134 1.15 -4.61 9.81
CA SER A 134 -0.27 -4.64 10.20
C SER A 134 -0.48 -4.48 11.71
N PHE A 135 0.51 -4.84 12.54
CA PHE A 135 0.45 -4.61 13.98
C PHE A 135 0.30 -3.12 14.35
N LEU A 136 0.73 -2.21 13.48
CA LEU A 136 0.60 -0.77 13.68
C LEU A 136 -0.86 -0.30 13.73
N GLN A 137 -1.82 -1.08 13.19
CA GLN A 137 -3.27 -0.78 13.32
C GLN A 137 -3.72 -0.72 14.80
N LYS A 138 -3.00 -1.41 15.71
CA LYS A 138 -3.29 -1.40 17.16
C LYS A 138 -2.50 -0.38 17.93
N HIS A 139 -1.64 0.39 17.29
CA HIS A 139 -0.87 1.43 17.94
C HIS A 139 -1.68 2.73 18.01
N LYS A 140 -1.74 3.35 19.19
CA LYS A 140 -2.63 4.51 19.45
C LYS A 140 -2.28 5.78 18.68
N ASN A 141 -1.02 5.92 18.27
CA ASN A 141 -0.50 7.14 17.64
C ASN A 141 0.43 6.76 16.46
N THR A 142 -0.14 6.14 15.43
CA THR A 142 0.57 5.83 14.18
C THR A 142 0.11 6.76 13.07
N THR A 143 1.06 7.26 12.29
CA THR A 143 0.81 8.02 11.06
C THR A 143 1.48 7.29 9.90
N PHE A 144 0.73 7.00 8.83
CA PHE A 144 1.25 6.53 7.55
C PHE A 144 1.39 7.75 6.62
N VAL A 145 2.61 8.00 6.15
CA VAL A 145 2.89 9.04 5.14
C VAL A 145 3.13 8.34 3.82
N LEU A 146 2.24 8.58 2.88
CA LEU A 146 2.14 7.84 1.62
C LEU A 146 2.10 8.81 0.45
N ASP A 147 2.68 8.42 -0.68
CA ASP A 147 2.44 9.10 -1.94
C ASP A 147 1.21 8.53 -2.68
N LYS A 148 0.84 9.15 -3.79
CA LYS A 148 -0.30 8.72 -4.62
C LYS A 148 -0.15 7.28 -5.13
N GLY A 149 1.07 6.84 -5.44
CA GLY A 149 1.34 5.49 -5.92
C GLY A 149 1.14 4.45 -4.83
N SER A 150 1.79 4.62 -3.68
CA SER A 150 1.72 3.67 -2.56
C SER A 150 0.34 3.59 -1.90
N SER A 151 -0.47 4.66 -1.98
CA SER A 151 -1.83 4.71 -1.41
C SER A 151 -2.93 4.26 -2.36
N SER A 152 -2.62 3.95 -3.63
CA SER A 152 -3.61 3.81 -4.71
C SER A 152 -4.65 2.71 -4.49
N GLN A 153 -4.37 1.68 -3.71
CA GLN A 153 -5.31 0.60 -3.38
C GLN A 153 -6.11 0.84 -2.09
N LEU A 154 -5.79 1.87 -1.31
CA LEU A 154 -6.59 2.16 -0.11
C LEU A 154 -8.02 2.51 -0.50
N THR A 155 -8.99 1.97 0.24
CA THR A 155 -10.42 2.15 -0.04
C THR A 155 -10.81 3.62 -0.19
N ARG A 156 -10.24 4.50 0.64
CA ARG A 156 -10.45 5.96 0.55
C ARG A 156 -9.96 6.56 -0.78
N ILE A 157 -9.01 5.94 -1.44
CA ILE A 157 -8.42 6.40 -2.72
C ILE A 157 -9.04 5.68 -3.91
N GLU A 158 -9.17 4.36 -3.83
CA GLU A 158 -9.67 3.52 -4.92
C GLU A 158 -11.18 3.65 -5.09
N SER A 159 -11.91 3.56 -3.99
CA SER A 159 -13.38 3.56 -3.95
C SER A 159 -13.92 4.42 -2.80
N PRO A 160 -13.69 5.76 -2.85
CA PRO A 160 -14.01 6.69 -1.77
C PRO A 160 -15.50 6.69 -1.40
N TRP A 161 -16.39 6.35 -2.31
CA TRP A 161 -17.84 6.20 -2.06
C TRP A 161 -18.20 5.14 -1.03
N LEU A 162 -17.27 4.25 -0.67
CA LEU A 162 -17.48 3.25 0.38
C LEU A 162 -17.17 3.77 1.79
N VAL A 163 -16.46 4.87 1.91
CA VAL A 163 -15.98 5.40 3.21
C VAL A 163 -16.36 6.86 3.48
N ASP A 164 -16.74 7.61 2.43
CA ASP A 164 -17.09 9.03 2.54
C ASP A 164 -18.37 9.31 1.75
N GLY A 165 -19.43 9.80 2.43
CA GLY A 165 -20.71 10.13 1.82
C GLY A 165 -20.70 11.40 0.96
N ASN A 166 -19.59 12.16 0.93
CA ASN A 166 -19.46 13.42 0.19
C ASN A 166 -18.51 13.29 -1.01
N VAL A 167 -18.75 12.32 -1.87
CA VAL A 167 -17.95 12.14 -3.09
C VAL A 167 -18.29 13.19 -4.12
N LYS A 168 -17.29 13.91 -4.60
CA LYS A 168 -17.44 14.78 -5.78
C LYS A 168 -17.50 13.92 -7.04
N TRP A 169 -18.69 13.85 -7.63
CA TRP A 169 -18.97 13.07 -8.84
C TRP A 169 -18.55 13.80 -10.12
N ASP A 170 -17.26 13.94 -10.35
CA ASP A 170 -16.74 14.30 -11.68
C ASP A 170 -16.70 13.06 -12.61
N LEU A 171 -16.39 13.28 -13.87
CA LEU A 171 -16.42 12.21 -14.88
C LEU A 171 -15.41 11.08 -14.58
N ASP A 172 -14.30 11.40 -13.92
CA ASP A 172 -13.29 10.39 -13.53
C ASP A 172 -13.78 9.53 -12.36
N SER A 173 -14.35 10.12 -11.33
CA SER A 173 -14.93 9.39 -10.18
C SER A 173 -16.15 8.57 -10.59
N LYS A 174 -17.03 9.10 -11.46
CA LYS A 174 -18.12 8.33 -12.07
C LYS A 174 -17.60 7.11 -12.82
N THR A 175 -16.59 7.30 -13.68
CA THR A 175 -16.01 6.20 -14.47
C THR A 175 -15.43 5.12 -13.56
N ARG A 176 -14.66 5.49 -12.55
CA ARG A 176 -14.10 4.55 -11.57
C ARG A 176 -15.21 3.79 -10.82
N ALA A 177 -16.23 4.49 -10.33
CA ALA A 177 -17.31 3.88 -9.58
C ALA A 177 -18.11 2.87 -10.44
N VAL A 178 -18.44 3.22 -11.67
CA VAL A 178 -19.19 2.34 -12.58
C VAL A 178 -18.35 1.14 -13.01
N THR A 179 -17.08 1.32 -13.33
CA THR A 179 -16.18 0.19 -13.67
C THR A 179 -15.95 -0.73 -12.46
N TRP A 180 -15.77 -0.18 -11.27
CA TRP A 180 -15.71 -0.94 -10.03
C TRP A 180 -17.00 -1.75 -9.81
N LEU A 181 -18.18 -1.13 -10.03
CA LEU A 181 -19.47 -1.80 -9.89
C LEU A 181 -19.63 -2.95 -10.90
N CYS A 182 -19.14 -2.79 -12.12
CA CYS A 182 -19.10 -3.87 -13.12
C CYS A 182 -18.29 -5.07 -12.64
N MET A 183 -17.10 -4.83 -12.12
CA MET A 183 -16.23 -5.88 -11.59
C MET A 183 -16.87 -6.57 -10.39
N LYS A 184 -17.46 -5.81 -9.48
CA LYS A 184 -18.10 -6.33 -8.26
C LYS A 184 -19.34 -7.17 -8.56
N THR A 185 -20.14 -6.76 -9.55
CA THR A 185 -21.39 -7.45 -9.92
C THR A 185 -21.22 -8.48 -11.03
N ASN A 186 -20.05 -8.54 -11.66
CA ASN A 186 -19.76 -9.32 -12.86
C ASN A 186 -20.75 -9.02 -14.00
N LYS A 187 -21.12 -7.75 -14.17
CA LYS A 187 -22.03 -7.26 -15.22
C LYS A 187 -21.31 -6.28 -16.14
N SER A 188 -21.69 -6.26 -17.42
CA SER A 188 -21.27 -5.19 -18.33
C SER A 188 -21.93 -3.86 -17.95
N ILE A 189 -21.31 -2.73 -18.30
CA ILE A 189 -21.80 -1.37 -17.98
C ILE A 189 -23.27 -1.20 -18.37
N LEU A 190 -23.64 -1.60 -19.59
CA LEU A 190 -24.99 -1.43 -20.10
C LEU A 190 -26.05 -2.35 -19.46
N ARG A 191 -25.62 -3.34 -18.64
CA ARG A 191 -26.49 -4.24 -17.88
C ARG A 191 -26.64 -3.86 -16.42
N LEU A 192 -25.99 -2.79 -15.96
CA LEU A 192 -26.17 -2.29 -14.61
C LEU A 192 -27.56 -1.66 -14.46
N SER A 193 -28.26 -2.06 -13.41
CA SER A 193 -29.58 -1.56 -13.04
C SER A 193 -29.51 -0.59 -11.86
N LEU A 194 -30.53 0.22 -11.64
CA LEU A 194 -30.62 1.09 -10.46
C LEU A 194 -30.43 0.30 -9.14
N ARG A 195 -30.93 -0.94 -9.08
CA ARG A 195 -30.73 -1.80 -7.92
C ARG A 195 -29.26 -2.10 -7.65
N ASP A 196 -28.44 -2.30 -8.69
CA ASP A 196 -27.00 -2.53 -8.52
C ASP A 196 -26.31 -1.33 -7.89
N TYR A 197 -26.66 -0.10 -8.29
CA TYR A 197 -26.16 1.13 -7.70
C TYR A 197 -26.57 1.27 -6.23
N ILE A 198 -27.84 1.10 -5.91
CA ILE A 198 -28.37 1.23 -4.54
C ILE A 198 -27.72 0.20 -3.60
N GLN A 199 -27.64 -1.06 -4.00
CA GLN A 199 -27.07 -2.14 -3.18
C GLN A 199 -25.57 -1.99 -2.93
N ASN A 200 -24.89 -1.14 -3.70
CA ASN A 200 -23.45 -0.92 -3.61
C ASN A 200 -23.08 0.51 -3.19
N HIS A 201 -23.97 1.20 -2.49
CA HIS A 201 -23.74 2.54 -1.92
C HIS A 201 -23.44 3.64 -2.95
N LEU A 202 -23.99 3.51 -4.14
CA LEU A 202 -23.85 4.46 -5.26
C LEU A 202 -25.18 5.14 -5.62
N SER A 203 -26.13 5.21 -4.68
CA SER A 203 -27.46 5.79 -4.90
C SER A 203 -27.41 7.28 -5.31
N ASP A 204 -26.51 8.04 -4.73
CA ASP A 204 -26.30 9.46 -5.01
C ASP A 204 -25.71 9.71 -6.41
N LEU A 205 -24.89 8.78 -6.92
CA LEU A 205 -24.41 8.81 -8.30
C LEU A 205 -25.56 8.65 -9.31
N ALA A 206 -26.55 7.82 -8.97
CA ALA A 206 -27.70 7.55 -9.80
C ALA A 206 -28.88 8.54 -9.58
N ALA A 207 -28.77 9.45 -8.59
CA ALA A 207 -29.86 10.36 -8.23
C ALA A 207 -30.05 11.51 -9.23
N ASN A 208 -29.01 11.95 -9.92
CA ASN A 208 -29.00 13.14 -10.76
C ASN A 208 -29.27 12.91 -12.24
N GLN A 209 -29.31 11.64 -12.67
CA GLN A 209 -29.58 11.25 -14.07
C GLN A 209 -30.11 9.81 -14.14
N SER A 210 -30.76 9.45 -15.24
CA SER A 210 -31.20 8.06 -15.39
C SER A 210 -30.01 7.09 -15.40
N THR A 211 -30.19 5.92 -14.80
CA THR A 211 -29.15 4.88 -14.80
C THR A 211 -28.72 4.49 -16.22
N HIS A 212 -29.67 4.54 -17.15
CA HIS A 212 -29.41 4.25 -18.56
C HIS A 212 -28.45 5.29 -19.18
N ASP A 213 -28.72 6.58 -18.98
CA ASP A 213 -27.89 7.66 -19.53
C ASP A 213 -26.50 7.65 -18.92
N LEU A 214 -26.41 7.41 -17.59
CA LEU A 214 -25.14 7.23 -16.90
C LEU A 214 -24.33 6.07 -17.49
N ASN A 215 -24.97 4.93 -17.68
CA ASN A 215 -24.31 3.76 -18.25
C ASN A 215 -23.81 4.02 -19.67
N ILE A 216 -24.58 4.70 -20.52
CA ILE A 216 -24.17 5.09 -21.88
C ILE A 216 -22.99 6.09 -21.83
N GLU A 217 -23.09 7.11 -20.99
CA GLU A 217 -22.01 8.11 -20.81
C GLU A 217 -20.67 7.42 -20.50
N ILE A 218 -20.69 6.53 -19.50
CA ILE A 218 -19.47 5.84 -19.05
C ILE A 218 -19.00 4.79 -20.05
N PHE A 219 -19.92 4.05 -20.67
CA PHE A 219 -19.59 3.10 -21.72
C PHE A 219 -18.85 3.77 -22.88
N ASN A 220 -19.37 4.89 -23.38
CA ASN A 220 -18.76 5.65 -24.47
C ASN A 220 -17.37 6.17 -24.08
N ARG A 221 -17.19 6.63 -22.84
CA ARG A 221 -15.90 7.08 -22.35
C ARG A 221 -14.88 5.93 -22.29
N VAL A 222 -15.23 4.80 -21.70
CA VAL A 222 -14.35 3.62 -21.59
C VAL A 222 -14.00 3.10 -22.99
N GLN A 223 -14.98 3.03 -23.89
CA GLN A 223 -14.75 2.63 -25.28
C GLN A 223 -13.76 3.53 -25.99
N ARG A 224 -13.89 4.87 -25.86
CA ARG A 224 -12.94 5.84 -26.42
C ARG A 224 -11.52 5.65 -25.88
N THR A 225 -11.40 5.39 -24.58
CA THR A 225 -10.10 5.16 -23.94
C THR A 225 -9.42 3.90 -24.47
N ILE A 226 -10.20 2.82 -24.70
CA ILE A 226 -9.64 1.53 -25.16
C ILE A 226 -9.34 1.53 -26.66
N THR A 227 -10.22 2.15 -27.47
CA THR A 227 -10.12 2.09 -28.93
C THR A 227 -9.36 3.25 -29.55
N GLY A 228 -9.09 4.31 -28.78
CA GLY A 228 -8.54 5.56 -29.31
C GLY A 228 -9.51 6.31 -30.24
N TRP A 229 -10.78 5.87 -30.31
CA TRP A 229 -11.78 6.46 -31.21
C TRP A 229 -12.33 7.78 -30.64
N PRO A 230 -12.25 8.90 -31.39
CA PRO A 230 -12.63 10.22 -30.89
C PRO A 230 -14.13 10.40 -30.62
N GLY A 231 -14.97 9.42 -30.98
CA GLY A 231 -16.41 9.44 -30.76
C GLY A 231 -17.15 10.39 -31.70
N GLY A 232 -17.95 9.86 -32.62
CA GLY A 232 -19.00 10.59 -33.31
C GLY A 232 -20.35 10.43 -32.59
N LYS A 233 -21.31 11.33 -32.81
CA LYS A 233 -22.71 11.04 -32.47
C LYS A 233 -23.10 9.77 -33.24
N PRO A 234 -23.82 8.81 -32.63
CA PRO A 234 -24.38 7.71 -33.38
C PRO A 234 -25.23 8.32 -34.51
N ASN A 235 -24.88 8.03 -35.75
CA ASN A 235 -25.77 8.33 -36.87
C ASN A 235 -27.03 7.51 -36.67
N SER A 236 -28.16 8.09 -37.02
CA SER A 236 -29.49 7.49 -36.93
C SER A 236 -29.68 6.22 -37.80
N ASP A 237 -28.65 5.80 -38.49
CA ASP A 237 -28.63 4.58 -39.28
C ASP A 237 -27.85 3.50 -38.54
N ASP A 238 -28.53 2.46 -38.14
CA ASP A 238 -28.09 1.28 -37.38
C ASP A 238 -27.02 0.41 -38.08
N THR A 239 -26.19 0.97 -38.96
CA THR A 239 -25.21 0.23 -39.76
C THR A 239 -23.74 0.51 -39.35
N TYR A 240 -23.47 0.97 -38.13
CA TYR A 240 -22.08 1.15 -37.69
C TYR A 240 -21.39 -0.20 -37.48
N ARG A 241 -20.58 -0.62 -38.44
CA ARG A 241 -19.52 -1.63 -38.25
C ARG A 241 -18.21 -0.90 -37.94
N PRO A 242 -17.61 -1.05 -36.74
CA PRO A 242 -16.29 -0.51 -36.50
C PRO A 242 -15.29 -1.18 -37.44
N GLU A 243 -14.64 -0.40 -38.31
CA GLU A 243 -13.45 -0.90 -39.01
C GLU A 243 -12.43 -1.30 -37.93
N ARG A 244 -12.04 -2.57 -37.92
CA ARG A 244 -10.96 -3.04 -37.05
C ARG A 244 -9.73 -2.24 -37.39
N ALA A 245 -9.21 -1.44 -36.47
CA ALA A 245 -7.92 -0.82 -36.58
C ALA A 245 -6.91 -1.94 -36.92
N LYS A 246 -6.26 -1.85 -38.08
CA LYS A 246 -5.20 -2.78 -38.45
C LYS A 246 -4.08 -2.61 -37.41
N PRO A 247 -3.61 -3.69 -36.79
CA PRO A 247 -2.49 -3.59 -35.84
C PRO A 247 -1.29 -2.98 -36.55
N ASP A 248 -0.72 -1.96 -35.96
CA ASP A 248 0.45 -1.25 -36.46
C ASP A 248 1.63 -2.24 -36.53
N LYS A 249 2.06 -2.59 -37.76
CA LYS A 249 3.13 -3.58 -38.02
C LYS A 249 4.54 -3.07 -37.68
N LYS A 250 4.68 -2.03 -36.90
CA LYS A 250 5.97 -1.50 -36.48
C LYS A 250 6.07 -1.44 -34.96
N LYS A 251 6.38 -2.59 -34.35
CA LYS A 251 7.20 -2.75 -33.14
C LYS A 251 7.26 -4.24 -32.83
N VAL A 252 8.17 -4.94 -33.47
CA VAL A 252 8.79 -6.16 -32.97
C VAL A 252 10.16 -5.75 -32.46
#